data_8d5d1772c1d7cc8beaa8573b0ed10e8b
#
_entry.id   8d5d1772c1d7cc8beaa8573b0ed10e8b
#
_cell.length_a   1.000
_cell.length_b   1.000
_cell.length_c   1.000
_cell.angle_alpha   90.00
_cell.angle_beta   90.00
_cell.angle_gamma   90.00
#
_symmetry.space_group_name_H-M   'P 1'
#
loop_
_entity.id
_entity.type
_entity.pdbx_description
1 polymer ?
#
loop_
_entity_poly.entity_id
_entity_poly.type
_entity_poly.pdbx_seq_one_letter_code
_entity_poly.pdbx_strand_id
1 'polypeptide(L)'
;MYRLLQAEKRMEGIPEHSGMKIRKRKSMTERIIETNSEQETRALGMEIARNASPGQIYALIGDLGVGKTVLTQGIAEGLGITEPVSSPTFTIVQVYEEGHMPFYHFDVYRIGDIEEMDEIGYEDYFYGNGICLVEWANLIEKLMPEKTVWITIEKDLEKGFDYRKITFSQAD
;
A
#
# COMPACT_ATOMS: atom_id res chain seq x y z
N MET A 1 24.01 -30.20 16.67
CA MET A 1 23.71 -31.34 15.74
C MET A 1 22.22 -31.65 15.87
N TYR A 2 21.36 -30.98 15.07
CA TYR A 2 19.93 -31.28 15.01
C TYR A 2 19.56 -31.59 13.55
N ARG A 3 19.02 -32.79 13.34
CA ARG A 3 18.63 -33.35 12.04
C ARG A 3 17.33 -32.69 11.54
N LEU A 4 17.34 -32.22 10.32
CA LEU A 4 16.17 -31.96 9.49
C LEU A 4 15.44 -33.29 9.19
N LEU A 5 14.17 -33.36 9.54
CA LEU A 5 13.26 -34.40 9.06
C LEU A 5 12.46 -33.84 7.88
N GLN A 6 12.82 -34.28 6.69
CA GLN A 6 11.98 -34.16 5.49
C GLN A 6 10.81 -35.14 5.60
N ALA A 7 9.60 -34.64 5.48
CA ALA A 7 8.42 -35.45 5.27
C ALA A 7 7.88 -35.24 3.85
N GLU A 8 8.38 -36.04 2.92
CA GLU A 8 7.72 -36.24 1.63
C GLU A 8 6.48 -37.12 1.85
N LYS A 9 5.28 -36.56 1.63
CA LYS A 9 4.07 -37.34 1.44
C LYS A 9 3.73 -37.38 -0.05
N ARG A 10 4.03 -38.52 -0.70
CA ARG A 10 3.42 -38.92 -1.96
C ARG A 10 1.91 -39.08 -1.76
N MET A 11 1.13 -38.39 -2.54
CA MET A 11 -0.29 -38.74 -2.78
C MET A 11 -0.46 -39.10 -4.22
N GLU A 12 -0.69 -40.40 -4.46
CA GLU A 12 -1.12 -40.95 -5.75
C GLU A 12 -2.63 -40.78 -5.90
N GLY A 13 -3.04 -40.39 -7.10
CA GLY A 13 -4.30 -40.80 -7.75
C GLY A 13 -5.55 -40.00 -7.38
N ILE A 14 -5.85 -38.92 -8.12
CA ILE A 14 -7.22 -38.45 -8.35
C ILE A 14 -7.37 -38.17 -9.87
N PRO A 15 -8.46 -38.64 -10.54
CA PRO A 15 -8.60 -38.61 -11.99
C PRO A 15 -8.83 -37.17 -12.52
N GLU A 16 -8.25 -36.93 -13.69
CA GLU A 16 -8.49 -35.74 -14.51
C GLU A 16 -9.96 -35.67 -14.95
N HIS A 17 -10.70 -34.65 -14.53
CA HIS A 17 -11.79 -34.00 -15.29
C HIS A 17 -12.23 -32.73 -14.54
N SER A 18 -11.73 -31.61 -14.98
CA SER A 18 -12.37 -30.30 -15.26
C SER A 18 -11.30 -29.23 -15.32
N GLY A 19 -11.27 -28.49 -16.42
CA GLY A 19 -10.28 -27.47 -16.69
C GLY A 19 -10.36 -26.26 -15.75
N MET A 20 -9.92 -26.43 -14.53
CA MET A 20 -9.68 -25.35 -13.60
C MET A 20 -8.27 -24.84 -13.87
N LYS A 21 -8.16 -23.71 -14.60
CA LYS A 21 -6.89 -22.98 -14.72
C LYS A 21 -6.41 -22.64 -13.32
N ILE A 22 -5.45 -23.40 -12.81
CA ILE A 22 -4.71 -23.05 -11.61
C ILE A 22 -4.01 -21.73 -11.94
N ARG A 23 -4.54 -20.61 -11.43
CA ARG A 23 -3.80 -19.35 -11.42
C ARG A 23 -2.53 -19.62 -10.62
N LYS A 24 -1.38 -19.66 -11.31
CA LYS A 24 -0.08 -19.66 -10.65
C LYS A 24 -0.11 -18.50 -9.66
N ARG A 25 0.04 -18.80 -8.37
CA ARG A 25 0.28 -17.75 -7.36
C ARG A 25 1.56 -17.06 -7.84
N LYS A 26 1.46 -15.78 -8.18
CA LYS A 26 2.64 -14.94 -8.44
C LYS A 26 3.48 -14.92 -7.16
N SER A 27 4.78 -14.98 -7.31
CA SER A 27 5.67 -14.72 -6.20
C SER A 27 5.43 -13.26 -5.76
N MET A 28 5.50 -13.01 -4.46
CA MET A 28 5.37 -11.67 -3.89
C MET A 28 6.60 -11.42 -3.05
N THR A 29 7.25 -10.32 -3.33
CA THR A 29 8.32 -9.81 -2.45
C THR A 29 7.67 -9.12 -1.26
N GLU A 30 8.09 -9.50 -0.05
CA GLU A 30 7.61 -8.92 1.19
C GLU A 30 8.78 -8.36 2.01
N ARG A 31 8.61 -7.16 2.57
CA ARG A 31 9.55 -6.50 3.47
C ARG A 31 8.80 -5.95 4.67
N ILE A 32 9.30 -6.22 5.87
CA ILE A 32 8.74 -5.71 7.12
C ILE A 32 9.69 -4.68 7.73
N ILE A 33 9.13 -3.55 8.16
CA ILE A 33 9.83 -2.50 8.89
C ILE A 33 9.04 -2.23 10.17
N GLU A 34 9.73 -2.13 11.29
CA GLU A 34 9.15 -1.75 12.58
C GLU A 34 9.57 -0.33 12.93
N THR A 35 8.63 0.48 13.41
CA THR A 35 8.90 1.83 13.94
C THR A 35 8.37 1.94 15.36
N ASN A 36 9.03 2.74 16.20
CA ASN A 36 8.71 2.87 17.62
C ASN A 36 8.32 4.30 18.01
N SER A 37 8.22 5.19 17.04
CA SER A 37 7.80 6.57 17.22
C SER A 37 7.14 7.13 15.97
N GLU A 38 6.39 8.22 16.15
CA GLU A 38 5.82 8.98 15.03
C GLU A 38 6.93 9.52 14.11
N GLN A 39 8.05 9.96 14.68
CA GLN A 39 9.20 10.47 13.94
C GLN A 39 9.81 9.40 13.04
N GLU A 40 9.94 8.18 13.53
CA GLU A 40 10.45 7.06 12.73
C GLU A 40 9.48 6.70 11.59
N THR A 41 8.17 6.68 11.86
CA THR A 41 7.15 6.43 10.82
C THR A 41 7.17 7.53 9.76
N ARG A 42 7.33 8.80 10.16
CA ARG A 42 7.45 9.95 9.26
C ARG A 42 8.73 9.87 8.42
N ALA A 43 9.86 9.53 9.05
CA ALA A 43 11.14 9.34 8.36
C ALA A 43 11.08 8.22 7.30
N LEU A 44 10.36 7.13 7.61
CA LEU A 44 10.10 6.07 6.63
C LEU A 44 9.30 6.59 5.44
N GLY A 45 8.29 7.44 5.66
CA GLY A 45 7.56 8.10 4.58
C GLY A 45 8.47 8.93 3.67
N MET A 46 9.38 9.71 4.26
CA MET A 46 10.37 10.48 3.50
C MET A 46 11.32 9.57 2.68
N GLU A 47 11.71 8.42 3.23
CA GLU A 47 12.54 7.44 2.50
C GLU A 47 11.77 6.85 1.31
N ILE A 48 10.49 6.50 1.48
CA ILE A 48 9.63 6.02 0.40
C ILE A 48 9.60 7.05 -0.74
N ALA A 49 9.36 8.33 -0.43
CA ALA A 49 9.29 9.38 -1.42
C ALA A 49 10.59 9.58 -2.20
N ARG A 50 11.75 9.52 -1.51
CA ARG A 50 13.07 9.67 -2.15
C ARG A 50 13.39 8.56 -3.14
N ASN A 51 12.82 7.37 -2.93
CA ASN A 51 13.02 6.20 -3.78
C ASN A 51 11.89 5.99 -4.79
N ALA A 52 10.84 6.79 -4.73
CA ALA A 52 9.70 6.67 -5.61
C ALA A 52 10.03 7.13 -7.04
N SER A 53 9.40 6.47 -8.00
CA SER A 53 9.46 6.83 -9.41
C SER A 53 8.11 7.34 -9.90
N PRO A 54 8.06 8.25 -10.89
CA PRO A 54 6.82 8.67 -11.51
C PRO A 54 5.96 7.48 -11.96
N GLY A 55 4.65 7.58 -11.73
CA GLY A 55 3.68 6.52 -12.04
C GLY A 55 3.60 5.41 -10.99
N GLN A 56 4.33 5.52 -9.88
CA GLN A 56 4.25 4.54 -8.81
C GLN A 56 2.99 4.72 -7.97
N ILE A 57 2.36 3.59 -7.61
CA ILE A 57 1.15 3.55 -6.79
C ILE A 57 1.43 2.79 -5.50
N TYR A 58 1.07 3.41 -4.39
CA TYR A 58 1.11 2.85 -3.04
C TYR A 58 -0.32 2.64 -2.53
N ALA A 59 -0.66 1.41 -2.21
CA ALA A 59 -1.93 1.03 -1.59
C ALA A 59 -1.74 0.94 -0.09
N LEU A 60 -2.35 1.84 0.69
CA LEU A 60 -2.17 1.94 2.12
C LEU A 60 -3.37 1.34 2.86
N ILE A 61 -3.10 0.33 3.67
CA ILE A 61 -4.09 -0.40 4.46
C ILE A 61 -3.73 -0.29 5.95
N GLY A 62 -4.75 -0.21 6.78
CA GLY A 62 -4.61 -0.20 8.23
C GLY A 62 -5.83 0.41 8.90
N ASP A 63 -6.07 0.03 10.12
CA ASP A 63 -7.20 0.48 10.91
C ASP A 63 -7.21 1.99 11.14
N LEU A 64 -8.35 2.52 11.56
CA LEU A 64 -8.48 3.92 11.92
C LEU A 64 -7.49 4.26 13.06
N GLY A 65 -6.79 5.40 12.92
CA GLY A 65 -5.83 5.87 13.92
C GLY A 65 -4.54 5.03 14.03
N VAL A 66 -4.23 4.19 13.04
CA VAL A 66 -3.01 3.37 13.04
C VAL A 66 -1.75 4.14 12.66
N GLY A 67 -1.88 5.36 12.12
CA GLY A 67 -0.74 6.21 11.72
C GLY A 67 -0.57 6.36 10.20
N LYS A 68 -1.61 6.05 9.39
CA LYS A 68 -1.59 6.27 7.94
C LYS A 68 -1.24 7.72 7.59
N THR A 69 -1.87 8.68 8.28
CA THR A 69 -1.63 10.10 8.07
C THR A 69 -0.18 10.50 8.33
N VAL A 70 0.46 9.93 9.35
CA VAL A 70 1.87 10.21 9.66
C VAL A 70 2.79 9.75 8.53
N LEU A 71 2.57 8.54 8.01
CA LEU A 71 3.32 8.02 6.88
C LEU A 71 3.11 8.88 5.63
N THR A 72 1.85 9.26 5.35
CA THR A 72 1.46 10.09 4.22
C THR A 72 2.13 11.48 4.28
N GLN A 73 2.15 12.10 5.46
CA GLN A 73 2.84 13.38 5.68
C GLN A 73 4.35 13.24 5.47
N GLY A 74 4.95 12.14 5.91
CA GLY A 74 6.35 11.85 5.63
C GLY A 74 6.64 11.71 4.13
N ILE A 75 5.75 11.07 3.37
CA ILE A 75 5.88 10.97 1.92
C ILE A 75 5.82 12.37 1.29
N ALA A 76 4.85 13.19 1.67
CA ALA A 76 4.72 14.56 1.16
C ALA A 76 5.96 15.41 1.46
N GLU A 77 6.47 15.35 2.69
CA GLU A 77 7.72 16.04 3.07
C GLU A 77 8.91 15.56 2.23
N GLY A 78 9.02 14.25 2.00
CA GLY A 78 10.06 13.67 1.15
C GLY A 78 9.98 14.11 -0.30
N LEU A 79 8.79 14.45 -0.79
CA LEU A 79 8.56 15.05 -2.12
C LEU A 79 8.85 16.55 -2.17
N GLY A 80 9.05 17.20 -1.01
CA GLY A 80 9.25 18.65 -0.91
C GLY A 80 7.95 19.44 -0.85
N ILE A 81 6.83 18.81 -0.50
CA ILE A 81 5.54 19.48 -0.30
C ILE A 81 5.54 20.14 1.08
N THR A 82 5.26 21.44 1.14
CA THR A 82 5.26 22.23 2.37
C THR A 82 3.86 22.60 2.86
N GLU A 83 2.87 22.52 1.97
CA GLU A 83 1.48 22.72 2.34
C GLU A 83 0.95 21.61 3.27
N PRO A 84 -0.04 21.90 4.14
CA PRO A 84 -0.58 20.91 5.07
C PRO A 84 -1.22 19.72 4.35
N VAL A 85 -0.79 18.51 4.70
CA VAL A 85 -1.34 17.26 4.15
C VAL A 85 -2.25 16.60 5.18
N SER A 86 -3.48 16.36 4.78
CA SER A 86 -4.49 15.65 5.56
C SER A 86 -5.22 14.62 4.70
N SER A 87 -5.90 13.65 5.32
CA SER A 87 -6.69 12.66 4.56
C SER A 87 -7.85 13.34 3.82
N PRO A 88 -8.00 13.08 2.50
CA PRO A 88 -9.07 13.65 1.69
C PRO A 88 -10.38 12.83 1.80
N THR A 89 -10.79 12.46 3.02
CA THR A 89 -11.95 11.58 3.26
C THR A 89 -13.25 12.11 2.64
N PHE A 90 -13.39 13.43 2.50
CA PHE A 90 -14.60 14.04 1.93
C PHE A 90 -14.49 14.34 0.44
N THR A 91 -13.30 14.61 -0.05
CA THR A 91 -13.03 14.95 -1.46
C THR A 91 -12.54 13.77 -2.28
N ILE A 92 -12.25 12.65 -1.62
CA ILE A 92 -11.74 11.37 -2.16
C ILE A 92 -10.31 11.50 -2.72
N VAL A 93 -9.99 12.54 -3.44
CA VAL A 93 -8.65 12.82 -3.98
C VAL A 93 -8.23 14.25 -3.69
N GLN A 94 -6.97 14.41 -3.30
CA GLN A 94 -6.28 15.69 -3.20
C GLN A 94 -5.01 15.64 -4.04
N VAL A 95 -4.76 16.68 -4.82
CA VAL A 95 -3.60 16.82 -5.69
C VAL A 95 -2.64 17.85 -5.09
N TYR A 96 -1.38 17.49 -4.98
CA TYR A 96 -0.28 18.38 -4.53
C TYR A 96 0.74 18.47 -5.66
N GLU A 97 0.96 19.67 -6.19
CA GLU A 97 1.86 19.93 -7.31
C GLU A 97 3.15 20.64 -6.89
N GLU A 98 3.26 21.08 -5.64
CA GLU A 98 4.36 21.87 -5.12
C GLU A 98 5.71 21.09 -5.08
N GLY A 99 5.67 19.77 -4.93
CA GLY A 99 6.86 18.93 -4.82
C GLY A 99 7.64 18.75 -6.12
N HIS A 100 8.72 17.96 -6.05
CA HIS A 100 9.53 17.65 -7.25
C HIS A 100 8.84 16.70 -8.24
N MET A 101 7.70 16.11 -7.86
CA MET A 101 6.75 15.43 -8.73
C MET A 101 5.34 15.54 -8.13
N PRO A 102 4.27 15.45 -8.93
CA PRO A 102 2.90 15.47 -8.42
C PRO A 102 2.64 14.35 -7.41
N PHE A 103 1.88 14.66 -6.38
CA PHE A 103 1.42 13.70 -5.39
C PHE A 103 -0.10 13.64 -5.39
N TYR A 104 -0.65 12.48 -5.69
CA TYR A 104 -2.08 12.20 -5.76
C TYR A 104 -2.48 11.37 -4.55
N HIS A 105 -3.11 12.01 -3.57
CA HIS A 105 -3.52 11.38 -2.33
C HIS A 105 -5.01 11.05 -2.39
N PHE A 106 -5.34 9.75 -2.35
CA PHE A 106 -6.70 9.23 -2.33
C PHE A 106 -7.06 8.68 -0.95
N ASP A 107 -8.30 8.91 -0.53
CA ASP A 107 -8.95 8.18 0.57
C ASP A 107 -10.29 7.65 0.05
N VAL A 108 -10.36 6.34 -0.18
CA VAL A 108 -11.54 5.70 -0.77
C VAL A 108 -12.46 5.07 0.26
N TYR A 109 -12.33 5.45 1.54
CA TYR A 109 -13.16 4.91 2.62
C TYR A 109 -14.66 5.07 2.39
N ARG A 110 -15.08 6.16 1.72
CA ARG A 110 -16.49 6.48 1.46
C ARG A 110 -17.01 5.97 0.12
N ILE A 111 -16.17 5.36 -0.70
CA ILE A 111 -16.58 4.76 -1.96
C ILE A 111 -17.51 3.59 -1.66
N GLY A 112 -18.76 3.68 -2.10
CA GLY A 112 -19.76 2.62 -1.96
C GLY A 112 -19.79 1.66 -3.13
N ASP A 113 -19.49 2.18 -4.32
CA ASP A 113 -19.39 1.42 -5.55
C ASP A 113 -18.10 1.75 -6.29
N ILE A 114 -17.44 0.72 -6.82
CA ILE A 114 -16.17 0.86 -7.54
C ILE A 114 -16.31 1.75 -8.79
N GLU A 115 -17.51 1.84 -9.38
CA GLU A 115 -17.83 2.66 -10.55
C GLU A 115 -17.74 4.17 -10.23
N GLU A 116 -17.86 4.57 -8.97
CA GLU A 116 -17.63 5.96 -8.54
C GLU A 116 -16.20 6.44 -8.82
N MET A 117 -15.24 5.53 -8.91
CA MET A 117 -13.86 5.86 -9.25
C MET A 117 -13.73 6.36 -10.70
N ASP A 118 -14.56 5.83 -11.62
CA ASP A 118 -14.59 6.29 -13.02
C ASP A 118 -15.09 7.74 -13.12
N GLU A 119 -16.08 8.10 -12.28
CA GLU A 119 -16.61 9.46 -12.22
C GLU A 119 -15.58 10.48 -11.73
N ILE A 120 -14.64 10.04 -10.89
CA ILE A 120 -13.53 10.86 -10.37
C ILE A 120 -12.41 11.00 -11.43
N GLY A 121 -12.39 10.13 -12.45
CA GLY A 121 -11.33 10.08 -13.46
C GLY A 121 -10.02 9.53 -12.89
N TYR A 122 -10.10 8.49 -12.05
CA TYR A 122 -8.94 7.94 -11.32
C TYR A 122 -7.79 7.52 -12.24
N GLU A 123 -8.07 7.11 -13.48
CA GLU A 123 -7.06 6.69 -14.45
C GLU A 123 -6.05 7.79 -14.79
N ASP A 124 -6.50 9.04 -14.84
CA ASP A 124 -5.61 10.19 -15.12
C ASP A 124 -4.53 10.35 -14.05
N TYR A 125 -4.82 9.95 -12.82
CA TYR A 125 -3.88 9.97 -11.69
C TYR A 125 -3.04 8.70 -11.65
N PHE A 126 -3.67 7.51 -11.74
CA PHE A 126 -2.99 6.22 -11.63
C PHE A 126 -1.96 6.00 -12.75
N TYR A 127 -2.25 6.51 -13.93
CA TYR A 127 -1.36 6.43 -15.10
C TYR A 127 -0.67 7.75 -15.42
N GLY A 128 -0.76 8.72 -14.51
CA GLY A 128 -0.07 10.00 -14.61
C GLY A 128 1.42 9.90 -14.29
N ASN A 129 2.08 11.06 -14.24
CA ASN A 129 3.53 11.19 -14.02
C ASN A 129 3.90 11.56 -12.56
N GLY A 130 2.94 11.52 -11.65
CA GLY A 130 3.15 11.67 -10.21
C GLY A 130 3.20 10.32 -9.50
N ILE A 131 3.17 10.35 -8.18
CA ILE A 131 2.92 9.17 -7.36
C ILE A 131 1.51 9.20 -6.77
N CYS A 132 0.88 8.03 -6.67
CA CYS A 132 -0.41 7.87 -5.99
C CYS A 132 -0.22 7.21 -4.64
N LEU A 133 -0.91 7.69 -3.62
CA LEU A 133 -1.13 6.99 -2.37
C LEU A 133 -2.63 6.83 -2.18
N VAL A 134 -3.07 5.59 -2.01
CA VAL A 134 -4.50 5.25 -1.91
C VAL A 134 -4.77 4.63 -0.54
N GLU A 135 -5.40 5.40 0.36
CA GLU A 135 -5.87 4.87 1.64
C GLU A 135 -7.13 4.04 1.45
N TRP A 136 -7.28 2.96 2.21
CA TRP A 136 -8.37 1.98 2.11
C TRP A 136 -8.43 1.28 0.76
N ALA A 137 -7.28 1.10 0.11
CA ALA A 137 -7.16 0.55 -1.24
C ALA A 137 -7.76 -0.86 -1.41
N ASN A 138 -7.92 -1.62 -0.32
CA ASN A 138 -8.61 -2.90 -0.33
C ASN A 138 -10.08 -2.80 -0.77
N LEU A 139 -10.71 -1.63 -0.64
CA LEU A 139 -12.08 -1.42 -1.10
C LEU A 139 -12.19 -1.33 -2.63
N ILE A 140 -11.11 -0.97 -3.29
CA ILE A 140 -11.00 -0.86 -4.76
C ILE A 140 -9.91 -1.77 -5.34
N GLU A 141 -9.59 -2.89 -4.69
CA GLU A 141 -8.50 -3.80 -5.06
C GLU A 141 -8.51 -4.18 -6.55
N LYS A 142 -9.71 -4.34 -7.14
CA LYS A 142 -9.87 -4.71 -8.56
C LYS A 142 -9.35 -3.67 -9.54
N LEU A 143 -9.25 -2.41 -9.13
CA LEU A 143 -8.73 -1.30 -9.94
C LEU A 143 -7.22 -1.12 -9.75
N MET A 144 -6.64 -1.71 -8.71
CA MET A 144 -5.23 -1.50 -8.40
C MET A 144 -4.35 -2.19 -9.43
N PRO A 145 -3.42 -1.46 -10.07
CA PRO A 145 -2.48 -2.03 -11.02
C PRO A 145 -1.60 -3.11 -10.40
N GLU A 146 -1.16 -4.07 -11.22
CA GLU A 146 -0.37 -5.20 -10.76
C GLU A 146 0.93 -4.82 -10.04
N LYS A 147 1.56 -3.72 -10.47
CA LYS A 147 2.81 -3.22 -9.88
C LYS A 147 2.60 -2.33 -8.64
N THR A 148 1.39 -2.27 -8.11
CA THR A 148 1.10 -1.52 -6.87
C THR A 148 1.92 -2.07 -5.71
N VAL A 149 2.54 -1.17 -4.95
CA VAL A 149 3.18 -1.50 -3.68
C VAL A 149 2.13 -1.41 -2.57
N TRP A 150 1.81 -2.54 -1.97
CA TRP A 150 0.88 -2.60 -0.86
C TRP A 150 1.61 -2.35 0.45
N ILE A 151 1.09 -1.43 1.25
CA ILE A 151 1.64 -1.06 2.56
C ILE A 151 0.56 -1.32 3.61
N THR A 152 0.82 -2.25 4.52
CA THR A 152 -0.07 -2.53 5.65
C THR A 152 0.56 -2.01 6.92
N ILE A 153 -0.17 -1.19 7.69
CA ILE A 153 0.27 -0.68 8.99
C ILE A 153 -0.56 -1.33 10.09
N GLU A 154 0.12 -1.91 11.06
CA GLU A 154 -0.46 -2.57 12.21
C GLU A 154 0.12 -2.00 13.52
N LYS A 155 -0.70 -1.97 14.58
CA LYS A 155 -0.28 -1.69 15.96
C LYS A 155 -0.03 -2.98 16.70
N ASP A 156 0.88 -2.93 17.66
CA ASP A 156 1.03 -3.94 18.69
C ASP A 156 1.24 -3.22 20.03
N LEU A 157 0.17 -3.16 20.83
CA LEU A 157 0.19 -2.44 22.10
C LEU A 157 1.09 -3.10 23.16
N GLU A 158 1.39 -4.40 23.00
CA GLU A 158 2.34 -5.10 23.88
C GLU A 158 3.78 -4.61 23.67
N LYS A 159 4.09 -4.17 22.42
CA LYS A 159 5.39 -3.59 22.06
C LYS A 159 5.49 -2.09 22.33
N GLY A 160 4.36 -1.41 22.53
CA GLY A 160 4.31 0.01 22.83
C GLY A 160 3.22 0.76 22.08
N PHE A 161 2.81 1.91 22.65
CA PHE A 161 1.74 2.73 22.07
C PHE A 161 2.11 3.27 20.67
N ASP A 162 3.37 3.68 20.49
CA ASP A 162 3.87 4.25 19.24
C ASP A 162 4.50 3.22 18.30
N TYR A 163 4.54 1.95 18.71
CA TYR A 163 5.04 0.88 17.86
C TYR A 163 4.13 0.66 16.64
N ARG A 164 4.75 0.51 15.47
CA ARG A 164 4.07 0.11 14.23
C ARG A 164 4.86 -0.98 13.53
N LYS A 165 4.15 -1.97 13.04
CA LYS A 165 4.66 -2.94 12.07
C LYS A 165 4.15 -2.52 10.70
N ILE A 166 5.07 -2.28 9.78
CA ILE A 166 4.75 -1.81 8.44
C ILE A 166 5.26 -2.86 7.45
N THR A 167 4.32 -3.50 6.77
CA THR A 167 4.59 -4.56 5.81
C THR A 167 4.40 -4.02 4.40
N PHE A 168 5.46 -4.14 3.59
CA PHE A 168 5.44 -3.85 2.16
C PHE A 168 5.31 -5.15 1.40
N SER A 169 4.41 -5.21 0.42
CA SER A 169 4.30 -6.35 -0.50
C SER A 169 4.04 -5.88 -1.92
N GLN A 170 4.66 -6.54 -2.89
CA GLN A 170 4.53 -6.26 -4.32
C GLN A 170 4.61 -7.55 -5.10
N ALA A 171 3.87 -7.64 -6.21
CA ALA A 171 4.02 -8.73 -7.16
C ALA A 171 5.37 -8.60 -7.89
N ASP A 172 6.09 -9.74 -8.03
CA ASP A 172 7.36 -9.83 -8.74
C ASP A 172 7.19 -9.65 -10.26
#